data_84dd65dd64081f37622d575875e63d7b
#
_entry.id   84dd65dd64081f37622d575875e63d7b
#
_cell.length_a   1.000
_cell.length_b   1.000
_cell.length_c   1.000
_cell.angle_alpha   90.00
_cell.angle_beta   90.00
_cell.angle_gamma   90.00
#
_symmetry.space_group_name_H-M   'P 1'
#
loop_
_entity.id
_entity.type
_entity.pdbx_description
1 polymer ?
#
loop_
_entity_poly.entity_id
_entity_poly.type
_entity_poly.pdbx_seq_one_letter_code
_entity_poly.pdbx_strand_id
1 'polypeptide(L)'
;TEATEPAPAGLYGFTKLASEALAQEANRDGLSTVRARITAVFGPWEYDTGVRETLSPPFQIAARGLAGLPTRIGAGGAWDWTSSRDIARALATLLRAETPPHDLYNLSSGAIWRPDLLAEAMQAKTPFDWSLTGSGTDEGDLEYNDDLSRTRTPIDGRRFREDFGFDYLTPEAAAADYAAWLATPAASALLTPKGDAA
;
A
#
# COMPACT_ATOMS: atom_id res chain seq x y z
N THR A 1 -13.18 8.37 -8.00
CA THR A 1 -14.33 8.02 -7.15
C THR A 1 -14.87 6.64 -7.53
N GLU A 2 -15.76 6.09 -6.73
CA GLU A 2 -16.47 4.82 -7.01
C GLU A 2 -17.34 4.91 -8.27
N ALA A 3 -17.76 6.10 -8.64
CA ALA A 3 -18.51 6.34 -9.87
C ALA A 3 -17.63 6.35 -11.14
N THR A 4 -16.30 6.36 -10.98
CA THR A 4 -15.38 6.31 -12.12
C THR A 4 -15.45 4.93 -12.76
N GLU A 5 -15.74 4.88 -14.06
CA GLU A 5 -15.81 3.64 -14.82
C GLU A 5 -14.40 2.99 -14.90
N PRO A 6 -14.27 1.71 -14.53
CA PRO A 6 -12.99 1.02 -14.62
C PRO A 6 -12.54 0.85 -16.09
N ALA A 7 -11.28 1.18 -16.36
CA ALA A 7 -10.64 1.02 -17.66
C ALA A 7 -9.35 0.22 -17.55
N PRO A 8 -9.42 -1.10 -17.29
CA PRO A 8 -8.22 -1.92 -17.11
C PRO A 8 -7.41 -2.03 -18.40
N ALA A 9 -6.09 -1.82 -18.29
CA ALA A 9 -5.17 -1.90 -19.43
C ALA A 9 -4.45 -3.26 -19.57
N GLY A 10 -4.51 -4.12 -18.56
CA GLY A 10 -3.79 -5.39 -18.53
C GLY A 10 -4.58 -6.53 -17.90
N LEU A 11 -4.08 -7.76 -18.06
CA LEU A 11 -4.77 -8.97 -17.62
C LEU A 11 -5.13 -8.93 -16.11
N TYR A 12 -4.21 -8.45 -15.27
CA TYR A 12 -4.49 -8.30 -13.83
C TYR A 12 -5.69 -7.38 -13.58
N GLY A 13 -5.75 -6.22 -14.22
CA GLY A 13 -6.88 -5.30 -14.10
C GLY A 13 -8.19 -5.92 -14.58
N PHE A 14 -8.17 -6.67 -15.70
CA PHE A 14 -9.35 -7.38 -16.20
C PHE A 14 -9.83 -8.45 -15.22
N THR A 15 -8.94 -9.19 -14.57
CA THR A 15 -9.35 -10.19 -13.56
C THR A 15 -9.99 -9.53 -12.34
N LYS A 16 -9.50 -8.35 -11.92
CA LYS A 16 -10.12 -7.59 -10.82
C LYS A 16 -11.51 -7.07 -11.19
N LEU A 17 -11.66 -6.53 -12.40
CA LEU A 17 -12.97 -6.10 -12.90
C LEU A 17 -13.96 -7.27 -13.01
N ALA A 18 -13.52 -8.42 -13.49
CA ALA A 18 -14.34 -9.63 -13.52
C ALA A 18 -14.78 -10.07 -12.10
N SER A 19 -13.88 -9.96 -11.11
CA SER A 19 -14.23 -10.24 -9.71
C SER A 19 -15.29 -9.29 -9.16
N GLU A 20 -15.25 -8.00 -9.53
CA GLU A 20 -16.30 -7.04 -9.16
C GLU A 20 -17.64 -7.43 -9.78
N ALA A 21 -17.65 -7.85 -11.04
CA ALA A 21 -18.88 -8.29 -11.73
C ALA A 21 -19.48 -9.54 -11.10
N LEU A 22 -18.65 -10.52 -10.74
CA LEU A 22 -19.08 -11.74 -10.03
C LEU A 22 -19.67 -11.41 -8.65
N ALA A 23 -19.08 -10.49 -7.90
CA ALA A 23 -19.62 -10.05 -6.61
C ALA A 23 -20.97 -9.36 -6.78
N GLN A 24 -21.16 -8.55 -7.84
CA GLN A 24 -22.45 -7.94 -8.14
C GLN A 24 -23.53 -8.99 -8.47
N GLU A 25 -23.18 -10.01 -9.25
CA GLU A 25 -24.12 -11.07 -9.60
C GLU A 25 -24.52 -11.86 -8.35
N ALA A 26 -23.56 -12.24 -7.52
CA ALA A 26 -23.83 -12.92 -6.25
C ALA A 26 -24.76 -12.09 -5.34
N ASN A 27 -24.62 -10.77 -5.34
CA ASN A 27 -25.50 -9.87 -4.59
C ASN A 27 -26.95 -9.89 -5.13
N ARG A 28 -27.13 -9.96 -6.45
CA ARG A 28 -28.47 -10.13 -7.06
C ARG A 28 -29.10 -11.48 -6.70
N ASP A 29 -28.28 -12.51 -6.52
CA ASP A 29 -28.70 -13.85 -6.12
C ASP A 29 -28.95 -13.97 -4.61
N GLY A 30 -28.88 -12.86 -3.86
CA GLY A 30 -29.23 -12.78 -2.44
C GLY A 30 -28.05 -12.97 -1.47
N LEU A 31 -26.81 -13.07 -1.97
CA LEU A 31 -25.61 -13.04 -1.13
C LEU A 31 -25.23 -11.58 -0.82
N SER A 32 -25.18 -11.20 0.45
CA SER A 32 -24.69 -9.87 0.82
C SER A 32 -23.21 -9.73 0.49
N THR A 33 -22.90 -8.90 -0.49
CA THR A 33 -21.52 -8.64 -0.95
C THR A 33 -21.19 -7.16 -0.95
N VAL A 34 -19.96 -6.83 -0.55
CA VAL A 34 -19.39 -5.49 -0.65
C VAL A 34 -18.07 -5.58 -1.40
N ARG A 35 -17.90 -4.73 -2.40
CA ARG A 35 -16.66 -4.63 -3.18
C ARG A 35 -15.78 -3.55 -2.58
N ALA A 36 -14.52 -3.87 -2.34
CA ALA A 36 -13.52 -2.94 -1.83
C ALA A 36 -12.41 -2.75 -2.87
N ARG A 37 -12.30 -1.56 -3.43
CA ARG A 37 -11.16 -1.14 -4.28
C ARG A 37 -10.08 -0.59 -3.39
N ILE A 38 -9.01 -1.34 -3.25
CA ILE A 38 -7.89 -1.03 -2.38
C ILE A 38 -6.79 -0.36 -3.21
N THR A 39 -6.25 0.75 -2.71
CA THR A 39 -5.11 1.45 -3.27
C THR A 39 -3.78 0.72 -3.02
N ALA A 40 -2.65 1.36 -3.31
CA ALA A 40 -1.33 0.82 -2.99
C ALA A 40 -1.16 0.65 -1.48
N VAL A 41 -0.99 -0.58 -1.04
CA VAL A 41 -0.84 -0.92 0.39
C VAL A 41 0.63 -1.07 0.73
N PHE A 42 1.03 -0.54 1.89
CA PHE A 42 2.35 -0.72 2.46
C PHE A 42 2.25 -0.96 3.97
N GLY A 43 3.31 -1.44 4.58
CA GLY A 43 3.39 -1.47 6.04
C GLY A 43 3.55 -2.86 6.65
N PRO A 44 3.21 -3.02 7.93
CA PRO A 44 3.36 -4.29 8.63
C PRO A 44 2.81 -5.49 7.88
N TRP A 45 3.55 -6.60 7.94
CA TRP A 45 3.23 -7.90 7.35
C TRP A 45 3.36 -8.00 5.82
N GLU A 46 3.86 -6.96 5.14
CA GLU A 46 4.33 -7.14 3.77
C GLU A 46 5.60 -8.00 3.80
N TYR A 47 5.68 -8.98 2.90
CA TYR A 47 6.85 -9.86 2.76
C TYR A 47 7.02 -10.31 1.32
N ASP A 48 8.23 -10.69 0.99
CA ASP A 48 8.53 -11.26 -0.32
C ASP A 48 8.01 -12.69 -0.42
N THR A 49 7.10 -12.91 -1.36
CA THR A 49 6.53 -14.23 -1.66
C THR A 49 7.32 -14.96 -2.74
N GLY A 50 8.30 -14.32 -3.37
CA GLY A 50 9.02 -14.82 -4.54
C GLY A 50 8.18 -14.86 -5.82
N VAL A 51 6.96 -14.32 -5.80
CA VAL A 51 6.03 -14.35 -6.95
C VAL A 51 5.90 -12.97 -7.62
N ARG A 52 6.15 -11.90 -6.88
CA ARG A 52 6.09 -10.52 -7.42
C ARG A 52 7.37 -10.20 -8.16
N GLU A 53 7.24 -9.63 -9.34
CA GLU A 53 8.38 -9.16 -10.15
C GLU A 53 9.12 -8.02 -9.46
N THR A 54 8.37 -7.09 -8.83
CA THR A 54 8.93 -5.97 -8.10
C THR A 54 8.19 -5.78 -6.77
N LEU A 55 8.95 -5.64 -5.70
CA LEU A 55 8.43 -5.36 -4.37
C LEU A 55 8.04 -3.89 -4.24
N SER A 56 7.18 -3.54 -3.28
CA SER A 56 6.81 -2.14 -3.08
C SER A 56 8.03 -1.30 -2.70
N PRO A 57 8.18 -0.07 -3.19
CA PRO A 57 9.25 0.83 -2.76
C PRO A 57 9.35 0.99 -1.23
N PRO A 58 8.26 1.16 -0.46
CA PRO A 58 8.34 1.14 0.99
C PRO A 58 8.93 -0.14 1.56
N PHE A 59 8.59 -1.31 1.01
CA PHE A 59 9.17 -2.57 1.44
C PHE A 59 10.67 -2.65 1.15
N GLN A 60 11.10 -2.24 -0.05
CA GLN A 60 12.51 -2.22 -0.44
C GLN A 60 13.33 -1.32 0.50
N ILE A 61 12.81 -0.13 0.85
CA ILE A 61 13.45 0.77 1.83
C ILE A 61 13.57 0.06 3.20
N ALA A 62 12.49 -0.56 3.66
CA ALA A 62 12.48 -1.28 4.94
C ALA A 62 13.50 -2.42 4.96
N ALA A 63 13.54 -3.26 3.92
CA ALA A 63 14.46 -4.38 3.82
C ALA A 63 15.93 -3.92 3.79
N ARG A 64 16.24 -2.89 3.00
CA ARG A 64 17.60 -2.32 2.91
C ARG A 64 18.03 -1.69 4.23
N GLY A 65 17.14 -0.93 4.87
CA GLY A 65 17.42 -0.32 6.18
C GLY A 65 17.66 -1.34 7.27
N LEU A 66 16.90 -2.42 7.34
CA LEU A 66 17.14 -3.54 8.27
C LEU A 66 18.44 -4.29 7.98
N ALA A 67 18.84 -4.36 6.72
CA ALA A 67 20.12 -4.94 6.32
C ALA A 67 21.32 -4.00 6.52
N GLY A 68 21.10 -2.76 6.99
CA GLY A 68 22.16 -1.76 7.17
C GLY A 68 22.80 -1.29 5.86
N LEU A 69 22.09 -1.41 4.75
CA LEU A 69 22.59 -1.04 3.42
C LEU A 69 22.34 0.45 3.16
N PRO A 70 23.36 1.23 2.76
CA PRO A 70 23.16 2.58 2.26
C PRO A 70 22.16 2.57 1.10
N THR A 71 21.25 3.56 1.06
CA THR A 71 20.15 3.52 0.10
C THR A 71 19.95 4.87 -0.56
N ARG A 72 20.05 4.91 -1.89
CA ARG A 72 19.68 6.07 -2.70
C ARG A 72 18.23 5.88 -3.15
N ILE A 73 17.39 6.85 -2.89
CA ILE A 73 15.95 6.81 -3.19
C ILE A 73 15.66 7.76 -4.32
N GLY A 74 14.99 7.29 -5.35
CA GLY A 74 14.56 8.08 -6.49
C GLY A 74 13.61 9.20 -6.08
N ALA A 75 13.69 10.34 -6.77
CA ALA A 75 12.81 11.48 -6.52
C ALA A 75 11.35 11.27 -6.96
N GLY A 76 11.08 10.20 -7.70
CA GLY A 76 9.74 9.79 -8.15
C GLY A 76 9.00 8.90 -7.15
N GLY A 77 7.96 8.21 -7.64
CA GLY A 77 7.26 7.17 -6.89
C GLY A 77 6.27 7.69 -5.85
N ALA A 78 5.82 8.94 -5.97
CA ALA A 78 4.73 9.46 -5.16
C ALA A 78 3.41 8.77 -5.55
N TRP A 79 2.84 8.00 -4.63
CA TRP A 79 1.62 7.24 -4.83
C TRP A 79 0.66 7.43 -3.66
N ASP A 80 -0.55 6.96 -3.86
CA ASP A 80 -1.59 6.86 -2.84
C ASP A 80 -1.30 5.63 -1.95
N TRP A 81 -0.28 5.75 -1.10
CA TRP A 81 0.09 4.69 -0.17
C TRP A 81 -0.81 4.71 1.06
N THR A 82 -1.47 3.60 1.33
CA THR A 82 -2.32 3.44 2.53
C THR A 82 -1.78 2.31 3.40
N SER A 83 -1.74 2.55 4.72
CA SER A 83 -1.22 1.57 5.68
C SER A 83 -2.01 0.26 5.65
N SER A 84 -1.30 -0.87 5.70
CA SER A 84 -1.89 -2.21 5.82
C SER A 84 -2.81 -2.34 7.04
N ARG A 85 -2.49 -1.65 8.15
CA ARG A 85 -3.33 -1.63 9.34
C ARG A 85 -4.65 -0.90 9.10
N ASP A 86 -4.62 0.21 8.36
CA ASP A 86 -5.84 0.93 8.01
C ASP A 86 -6.70 0.11 7.07
N ILE A 87 -6.11 -0.53 6.08
CA ILE A 87 -6.85 -1.44 5.18
C ILE A 87 -7.47 -2.59 5.98
N ALA A 88 -6.73 -3.20 6.90
CA ALA A 88 -7.26 -4.27 7.74
C ALA A 88 -8.41 -3.78 8.63
N ARG A 89 -8.29 -2.59 9.26
CA ARG A 89 -9.37 -1.98 10.03
C ARG A 89 -10.59 -1.68 9.16
N ALA A 90 -10.39 -1.13 7.96
CA ALA A 90 -11.47 -0.81 7.04
C ALA A 90 -12.22 -2.07 6.58
N LEU A 91 -11.50 -3.14 6.21
CA LEU A 91 -12.10 -4.43 5.85
C LEU A 91 -12.86 -5.03 7.03
N ALA A 92 -12.31 -4.96 8.25
CA ALA A 92 -13.00 -5.42 9.46
C ALA A 92 -14.27 -4.62 9.76
N THR A 93 -14.28 -3.32 9.43
CA THR A 93 -15.47 -2.48 9.54
C THR A 93 -16.55 -2.92 8.56
N LEU A 94 -16.19 -3.16 7.29
CA LEU A 94 -17.13 -3.68 6.28
C LEU A 94 -17.71 -5.04 6.66
N LEU A 95 -16.87 -5.95 7.18
CA LEU A 95 -17.30 -7.29 7.58
C LEU A 95 -18.28 -7.30 8.78
N ARG A 96 -18.22 -6.25 9.62
CA ARG A 96 -19.13 -6.12 10.78
C ARG A 96 -20.40 -5.33 10.47
N ALA A 97 -20.43 -4.64 9.34
CA ALA A 97 -21.60 -3.87 8.93
C ALA A 97 -22.71 -4.82 8.46
N GLU A 98 -23.86 -4.84 9.15
CA GLU A 98 -25.01 -5.66 8.74
C GLU A 98 -25.61 -5.19 7.43
N THR A 99 -25.71 -3.89 7.24
CA THR A 99 -26.28 -3.22 6.05
C THR A 99 -25.43 -2.02 5.65
N PRO A 100 -24.33 -2.22 4.93
CA PRO A 100 -23.55 -1.10 4.41
C PRO A 100 -24.41 -0.21 3.49
N PRO A 101 -24.34 1.13 3.59
CA PRO A 101 -25.08 2.04 2.71
C PRO A 101 -24.82 1.84 1.22
N HIS A 102 -23.65 1.33 0.87
CA HIS A 102 -23.23 1.07 -0.51
C HIS A 102 -22.59 -0.31 -0.63
N ASP A 103 -22.60 -0.85 -1.85
CA ASP A 103 -21.99 -2.14 -2.20
C ASP A 103 -20.60 -2.00 -2.81
N LEU A 104 -20.07 -0.76 -2.94
CA LEU A 104 -18.75 -0.46 -3.48
C LEU A 104 -18.10 0.70 -2.72
N TYR A 105 -16.89 0.45 -2.23
CA TYR A 105 -16.06 1.43 -1.54
C TYR A 105 -14.63 1.47 -2.07
N ASN A 106 -14.09 2.65 -2.20
CA ASN A 106 -12.66 2.86 -2.33
C ASN A 106 -12.04 2.92 -0.94
N LEU A 107 -11.05 2.08 -0.67
CA LEU A 107 -10.29 2.08 0.57
C LEU A 107 -8.93 2.73 0.35
N SER A 108 -8.86 4.02 0.69
CA SER A 108 -7.70 4.88 0.44
C SER A 108 -7.64 5.99 1.47
N SER A 109 -6.42 6.33 1.92
CA SER A 109 -6.19 7.53 2.73
C SER A 109 -6.45 8.82 1.95
N GLY A 110 -6.42 8.76 0.63
CA GLY A 110 -6.56 9.91 -0.27
C GLY A 110 -5.33 10.81 -0.32
N ALA A 111 -4.21 10.41 0.27
CA ALA A 111 -2.98 11.17 0.31
C ALA A 111 -1.93 10.60 -0.65
N ILE A 112 -1.38 11.46 -1.51
CA ILE A 112 -0.19 11.12 -2.31
C ILE A 112 1.05 11.51 -1.52
N TRP A 113 1.96 10.57 -1.35
CA TRP A 113 3.24 10.83 -0.69
C TRP A 113 4.36 9.94 -1.24
N ARG A 114 5.59 10.32 -0.99
CA ARG A 114 6.78 9.64 -1.50
C ARG A 114 7.35 8.67 -0.46
N PRO A 115 7.93 7.55 -0.91
CA PRO A 115 8.48 6.52 -0.03
C PRO A 115 9.62 6.99 0.88
N ASP A 116 10.33 8.06 0.54
CA ASP A 116 11.40 8.65 1.36
C ASP A 116 10.92 9.10 2.76
N LEU A 117 9.63 9.43 2.91
CA LEU A 117 9.02 9.68 4.23
C LEU A 117 9.19 8.49 5.19
N LEU A 118 9.17 7.26 4.67
CA LEU A 118 9.48 6.08 5.48
C LEU A 118 10.95 6.05 5.89
N ALA A 119 11.88 6.39 4.99
CA ALA A 119 13.30 6.43 5.32
C ALA A 119 13.60 7.46 6.44
N GLU A 120 12.96 8.63 6.39
CA GLU A 120 13.01 9.63 7.48
C GLU A 120 12.49 9.05 8.80
N ALA A 121 11.33 8.40 8.78
CA ALA A 121 10.74 7.79 9.97
C ALA A 121 11.61 6.66 10.55
N MET A 122 12.27 5.87 9.70
CA MET A 122 13.21 4.82 10.10
C MET A 122 14.47 5.42 10.72
N GLN A 123 15.05 6.44 10.11
CA GLN A 123 16.26 7.12 10.61
C GLN A 123 16.05 7.71 12.00
N ALA A 124 14.84 8.14 12.33
CA ALA A 124 14.50 8.61 13.68
C ALA A 124 14.52 7.48 14.74
N LYS A 125 14.57 6.21 14.35
CA LYS A 125 14.52 5.04 15.24
C LYS A 125 15.86 4.28 15.29
N THR A 126 16.51 4.14 14.14
CA THR A 126 17.74 3.36 13.96
C THR A 126 18.66 4.06 12.98
N PRO A 127 20.00 3.93 13.12
CA PRO A 127 20.90 4.44 12.10
C PRO A 127 20.55 3.85 10.74
N PHE A 128 20.18 4.71 9.80
CA PHE A 128 19.88 4.36 8.42
C PHE A 128 20.51 5.41 7.50
N ASP A 129 21.48 5.00 6.73
CA ASP A 129 22.16 5.88 5.77
C ASP A 129 21.37 5.90 4.45
N TRP A 130 20.77 7.05 4.13
CA TRP A 130 20.00 7.22 2.92
C TRP A 130 20.14 8.63 2.35
N SER A 131 19.89 8.75 1.05
CA SER A 131 19.89 10.04 0.33
C SER A 131 18.89 10.01 -0.82
N LEU A 132 18.47 11.20 -1.26
CA LEU A 132 17.71 11.33 -2.49
C LEU A 132 18.65 11.40 -3.69
N THR A 133 18.20 10.83 -4.82
CA THR A 133 18.88 11.04 -6.11
C THR A 133 18.66 12.47 -6.59
N GLY A 134 19.62 13.00 -7.37
CA GLY A 134 19.53 14.37 -7.88
C GLY A 134 18.60 14.56 -9.08
N SER A 135 18.06 13.48 -9.64
CA SER A 135 17.22 13.48 -10.85
C SER A 135 15.93 12.70 -10.63
N GLY A 136 14.81 13.23 -11.10
CA GLY A 136 13.48 12.57 -10.99
C GLY A 136 13.34 11.29 -11.80
N THR A 137 14.25 10.99 -12.71
CA THR A 137 14.30 9.75 -13.51
C THR A 137 15.32 8.74 -12.99
N ASP A 138 16.17 9.11 -12.04
CA ASP A 138 17.11 8.20 -11.38
C ASP A 138 16.38 7.46 -10.25
N GLU A 139 16.16 6.16 -10.43
CA GLU A 139 15.50 5.29 -9.45
C GLU A 139 16.36 5.05 -8.20
N GLY A 140 17.67 5.32 -8.29
CA GLY A 140 18.61 5.04 -7.21
C GLY A 140 18.84 3.55 -7.05
N ASP A 141 18.62 3.06 -5.82
CA ASP A 141 18.83 1.66 -5.46
C ASP A 141 17.49 0.89 -5.32
N LEU A 142 16.38 1.52 -5.72
CA LEU A 142 15.05 0.91 -5.67
C LEU A 142 14.57 0.55 -7.08
N GLU A 143 13.76 -0.49 -7.17
CA GLU A 143 13.06 -0.87 -8.38
C GLU A 143 11.64 -0.34 -8.36
N TYR A 144 11.18 0.19 -9.49
CA TYR A 144 9.81 0.69 -9.65
C TYR A 144 9.13 0.00 -10.83
N ASN A 145 7.87 -0.37 -10.65
CA ASN A 145 7.06 -0.99 -11.71
C ASN A 145 6.53 -0.02 -12.75
N ASP A 146 6.61 1.27 -12.47
CA ASP A 146 5.99 2.31 -13.28
C ASP A 146 6.98 3.39 -13.68
N ASP A 147 6.61 4.07 -14.74
CA ASP A 147 7.25 5.31 -15.16
C ASP A 147 7.15 6.36 -14.04
N LEU A 148 8.30 6.70 -13.44
CA LEU A 148 8.40 7.68 -12.34
C LEU A 148 7.97 9.09 -12.75
N SER A 149 7.88 9.37 -14.07
CA SER A 149 7.38 10.65 -14.58
C SER A 149 5.87 10.80 -14.44
N ARG A 150 5.13 9.73 -14.18
CA ARG A 150 3.67 9.76 -14.08
C ARG A 150 3.23 10.32 -12.73
N THR A 151 2.44 11.37 -12.79
CA THR A 151 1.69 11.86 -11.62
C THR A 151 0.41 11.07 -11.50
N ARG A 152 0.20 10.42 -10.36
CA ARG A 152 -1.04 9.72 -10.05
C ARG A 152 -2.00 10.63 -9.29
N THR A 153 -3.29 10.50 -9.59
CA THR A 153 -4.35 11.11 -8.81
C THR A 153 -4.72 10.16 -7.67
N PRO A 154 -4.94 10.66 -6.43
CA PRO A 154 -5.35 9.80 -5.33
C PRO A 154 -6.72 9.18 -5.60
N ILE A 155 -6.91 7.98 -5.11
CA ILE A 155 -8.22 7.34 -5.09
C ILE A 155 -9.08 8.03 -4.02
N ASP A 156 -10.28 8.45 -4.39
CA ASP A 156 -11.19 9.12 -3.46
C ASP A 156 -11.86 8.12 -2.53
N GLY A 157 -11.45 8.07 -1.27
CA GLY A 157 -12.00 7.23 -0.22
C GLY A 157 -13.02 7.93 0.69
N ARG A 158 -13.56 9.09 0.30
CA ARG A 158 -14.48 9.88 1.15
C ARG A 158 -15.74 9.12 1.50
N ARG A 159 -16.34 8.39 0.56
CA ARG A 159 -17.55 7.59 0.80
C ARG A 159 -17.38 6.68 2.02
N PHE A 160 -16.31 5.90 2.07
CA PHE A 160 -16.06 5.01 3.19
C PHE A 160 -15.87 5.77 4.52
N ARG A 161 -15.12 6.88 4.49
CA ARG A 161 -14.91 7.71 5.69
C ARG A 161 -16.20 8.30 6.23
N GLU A 162 -17.05 8.80 5.36
CA GLU A 162 -18.33 9.44 5.73
C GLU A 162 -19.34 8.41 6.26
N ASP A 163 -19.48 7.26 5.58
CA ASP A 163 -20.47 6.25 5.97
C ASP A 163 -20.12 5.56 7.30
N PHE A 164 -18.83 5.40 7.60
CA PHE A 164 -18.37 4.65 8.78
C PHE A 164 -17.67 5.50 9.85
N GLY A 165 -17.56 6.81 9.65
CA GLY A 165 -16.78 7.67 10.56
C GLY A 165 -15.33 7.22 10.67
N PHE A 166 -14.72 6.81 9.56
CA PHE A 166 -13.41 6.16 9.55
C PHE A 166 -12.28 7.16 9.31
N ASP A 167 -11.30 7.16 10.21
CA ASP A 167 -10.10 7.96 10.07
C ASP A 167 -8.90 7.10 9.66
N TYR A 168 -8.27 7.47 8.56
CA TYR A 168 -6.98 6.94 8.12
C TYR A 168 -5.83 7.66 8.82
N LEU A 169 -4.73 6.97 9.00
CA LEU A 169 -3.48 7.61 9.43
C LEU A 169 -3.02 8.63 8.38
N THR A 170 -2.43 9.73 8.86
CA THR A 170 -1.69 10.62 7.96
C THR A 170 -0.46 9.90 7.41
N PRO A 171 0.14 10.36 6.28
CA PRO A 171 1.37 9.77 5.74
C PRO A 171 2.49 9.64 6.78
N GLU A 172 2.70 10.70 7.58
CA GLU A 172 3.72 10.74 8.63
C GLU A 172 3.43 9.73 9.76
N ALA A 173 2.17 9.65 10.18
CA ALA A 173 1.76 8.71 11.22
C ALA A 173 1.86 7.26 10.73
N ALA A 174 1.51 6.99 9.48
CA ALA A 174 1.61 5.67 8.87
C ALA A 174 3.07 5.24 8.67
N ALA A 175 3.95 6.14 8.23
CA ALA A 175 5.38 5.89 8.12
C ALA A 175 6.02 5.64 9.51
N ALA A 176 5.65 6.43 10.52
CA ALA A 176 6.13 6.27 11.89
C ALA A 176 5.65 4.95 12.52
N ASP A 177 4.40 4.53 12.29
CA ASP A 177 3.85 3.24 12.73
C ASP A 177 4.63 2.08 12.10
N TYR A 178 4.88 2.16 10.79
CA TYR A 178 5.65 1.13 10.11
C TYR A 178 7.10 1.07 10.61
N ALA A 179 7.77 2.20 10.75
CA ALA A 179 9.12 2.27 11.33
C ALA A 179 9.18 1.70 12.76
N ALA A 180 8.15 1.93 13.58
CA ALA A 180 8.05 1.34 14.91
C ALA A 180 7.87 -0.19 14.86
N TRP A 181 7.06 -0.68 13.92
CA TRP A 181 6.89 -2.13 13.74
C TRP A 181 8.18 -2.79 13.23
N LEU A 182 8.94 -2.15 12.34
CA LEU A 182 10.21 -2.67 11.83
C LEU A 182 11.25 -2.91 12.96
N ALA A 183 11.15 -2.19 14.08
CA ALA A 183 12.00 -2.40 15.26
C ALA A 183 11.58 -3.61 16.12
N THR A 184 10.53 -4.35 15.74
CA THR A 184 10.03 -5.50 16.50
C THR A 184 10.69 -6.83 16.06
N PRO A 185 10.76 -7.85 16.95
CA PRO A 185 11.23 -9.18 16.57
C PRO A 185 10.40 -9.83 15.45
N ALA A 186 9.11 -9.50 15.36
CA ALA A 186 8.23 -10.02 14.32
C ALA A 186 8.66 -9.54 12.92
N ALA A 187 9.05 -8.27 12.79
CA ALA A 187 9.56 -7.74 11.53
C ALA A 187 10.88 -8.42 11.13
N SER A 188 11.82 -8.55 12.06
CA SER A 188 13.09 -9.23 11.81
C SER A 188 12.90 -10.68 11.35
N ALA A 189 11.98 -11.41 11.98
CA ALA A 189 11.68 -12.79 11.60
C ALA A 189 11.04 -12.92 10.21
N LEU A 190 10.28 -11.90 9.77
CA LEU A 190 9.58 -11.89 8.50
C LEU A 190 10.46 -11.41 7.34
N LEU A 191 11.28 -10.39 7.57
CA LEU A 191 12.02 -9.67 6.54
C LEU A 191 13.48 -10.13 6.39
N THR A 192 14.01 -10.91 7.35
CA THR A 192 15.32 -11.54 7.16
C THR A 192 15.20 -12.62 6.09
N PRO A 193 15.99 -12.58 5.00
CA PRO A 193 16.01 -13.64 4.03
C PRO A 193 16.20 -14.97 4.75
N LYS A 194 15.29 -15.93 4.54
CA LYS A 194 15.55 -17.31 4.94
C LYS A 194 16.76 -17.72 4.09
N GLY A 195 17.92 -17.78 4.70
CA GLY A 195 19.12 -18.29 4.03
C GLY A 195 18.73 -19.56 3.28
N ASP A 196 19.15 -19.67 2.03
CA ASP A 196 18.97 -20.86 1.23
C ASP A 196 19.33 -22.05 2.12
N ALA A 197 18.32 -22.84 2.46
CA ALA A 197 18.56 -24.12 3.10
C ALA A 197 19.26 -24.97 2.06
N ALA A 198 20.58 -25.12 2.25
CA ALA A 198 21.46 -25.94 1.44
C ALA A 198 20.99 -27.40 1.41
#